data_2cfa1df9404db52cc0d6ead177869875
#
_entry.id   2cfa1df9404db52cc0d6ead177869875
#
_cell.length_a   1.000
_cell.length_b   1.000
_cell.length_c   1.000
_cell.angle_alpha   90.00
_cell.angle_beta   90.00
_cell.angle_gamma   90.00
#
_symmetry.space_group_name_H-M   'P 1'
#
loop_
_entity.id
_entity.type
_entity.pdbx_description
1 polymer ?
#
loop_
_entity_poly.entity_id
_entity_poly.type
_entity_poly.pdbx_seq_one_letter_code
_entity_poly.pdbx_strand_id
1 'polypeptide(L)'
;MKCNNYYDVTKWKTGNPYEDIGEVINSMIADIKSRQTDSDVKEGGKPGAVIYIPPGDYHLHTQVVIDISYLKIMGSGHGFVSSSIRYNLPQDEWKDLHEVWPGGSRILVELSGNNASEKDGAAFYVERDGNPRISSVEFENFCIDGLHFEDDGTQKNDPENTYINGKTGIYIASAQDSFRITGMGFVYLEHGVVIYHADALSIHDNFIAECGNCIELRGWGQASKITDNLQGIMGIQSWRKVLVVF
;
A
#
# COMPACT_ATOMS: atom_id res chain seq x y z
N MET A 1 -5.39 -21.61 -25.75
CA MET A 1 -4.30 -21.21 -24.81
C MET A 1 -4.92 -20.99 -23.45
N LYS A 2 -4.45 -21.67 -22.39
CA LYS A 2 -4.85 -21.27 -21.04
C LYS A 2 -4.18 -19.92 -20.76
N CYS A 3 -4.93 -18.84 -20.66
CA CYS A 3 -4.40 -17.57 -20.19
C CYS A 3 -3.91 -17.80 -18.77
N ASN A 4 -2.61 -17.64 -18.55
CA ASN A 4 -2.06 -17.66 -17.21
C ASN A 4 -2.32 -16.29 -16.61
N ASN A 5 -3.34 -16.18 -15.76
CA ASN A 5 -3.70 -14.93 -15.07
C ASN A 5 -2.93 -14.76 -13.74
N TYR A 6 -1.82 -15.47 -13.59
CA TYR A 6 -0.92 -15.38 -12.44
C TYR A 6 0.44 -14.87 -12.88
N TYR A 7 0.84 -13.74 -12.35
CA TYR A 7 2.03 -13.00 -12.69
C TYR A 7 2.96 -12.94 -11.50
N ASP A 8 4.16 -13.47 -11.63
CA ASP A 8 5.21 -13.39 -10.60
C ASP A 8 6.19 -12.29 -11.02
N VAL A 9 6.35 -11.25 -10.20
CA VAL A 9 7.18 -10.08 -10.53
C VAL A 9 8.62 -10.45 -10.83
N THR A 10 9.16 -11.50 -10.22
CA THR A 10 10.55 -11.96 -10.44
C THR A 10 10.73 -12.79 -11.71
N LYS A 11 9.63 -13.23 -12.33
CA LYS A 11 9.62 -14.01 -13.58
C LYS A 11 9.14 -13.20 -14.78
N TRP A 12 8.78 -11.94 -14.56
CA TRP A 12 8.37 -11.05 -15.63
C TRP A 12 9.56 -10.64 -16.48
N LYS A 13 9.33 -10.52 -17.79
CA LYS A 13 10.43 -10.29 -18.75
C LYS A 13 10.78 -8.81 -18.94
N THR A 14 9.94 -7.92 -18.49
CA THR A 14 10.10 -6.47 -18.67
C THR A 14 10.46 -5.83 -17.35
N GLY A 15 11.61 -5.17 -17.31
CA GLY A 15 12.10 -4.49 -16.12
C GLY A 15 12.80 -5.42 -15.11
N ASN A 16 13.33 -4.82 -14.07
CA ASN A 16 13.93 -5.49 -12.93
C ASN A 16 13.16 -5.11 -11.66
N PRO A 17 12.43 -6.02 -11.02
CA PRO A 17 11.60 -5.69 -9.87
C PRO A 17 12.41 -5.24 -8.65
N TYR A 18 13.70 -5.57 -8.59
CA TYR A 18 14.58 -5.13 -7.50
C TYR A 18 15.11 -3.70 -7.72
N GLU A 19 15.08 -3.19 -8.96
CA GLU A 19 15.44 -1.82 -9.29
C GLU A 19 14.22 -0.89 -9.25
N ASP A 20 13.11 -1.30 -9.87
CA ASP A 20 11.83 -0.57 -9.81
C ASP A 20 10.64 -1.52 -10.00
N ILE A 21 10.07 -1.95 -8.89
CA ILE A 21 8.89 -2.82 -8.93
C ILE A 21 7.67 -2.12 -9.52
N GLY A 22 7.59 -0.80 -9.44
CA GLY A 22 6.48 -0.01 -9.99
C GLY A 22 6.40 -0.13 -11.51
N GLU A 23 7.52 0.00 -12.21
CA GLU A 23 7.58 -0.22 -13.67
C GLU A 23 7.15 -1.64 -14.04
N VAL A 24 7.63 -2.64 -13.29
CA VAL A 24 7.30 -4.05 -13.54
C VAL A 24 5.80 -4.29 -13.38
N ILE A 25 5.20 -3.85 -12.27
CA ILE A 25 3.77 -4.03 -12.02
C ILE A 25 2.94 -3.28 -13.06
N ASN A 26 3.28 -2.04 -13.41
CA ASN A 26 2.58 -1.28 -14.45
C ASN A 26 2.63 -1.99 -15.81
N SER A 27 3.78 -2.59 -16.17
CA SER A 27 3.89 -3.37 -17.40
C SER A 27 3.04 -4.64 -17.39
N MET A 28 2.88 -5.30 -16.23
CA MET A 28 1.94 -6.41 -16.05
C MET A 28 0.49 -5.97 -16.20
N ILE A 29 0.12 -4.84 -15.58
CA ILE A 29 -1.23 -4.27 -15.70
C ILE A 29 -1.54 -3.96 -17.18
N ALA A 30 -0.59 -3.39 -17.91
CA ALA A 30 -0.74 -3.13 -19.33
C ALA A 30 -0.93 -4.43 -20.15
N ASP A 31 -0.20 -5.50 -19.84
CA ASP A 31 -0.38 -6.81 -20.49
C ASP A 31 -1.75 -7.41 -20.17
N ILE A 32 -2.18 -7.38 -18.91
CA ILE A 32 -3.52 -7.83 -18.50
C ILE A 32 -4.59 -7.05 -19.29
N LYS A 33 -4.50 -5.74 -19.31
CA LYS A 33 -5.43 -4.84 -20.01
C LYS A 33 -5.48 -5.12 -21.51
N SER A 34 -4.35 -5.43 -22.14
CA SER A 34 -4.28 -5.75 -23.58
C SER A 34 -5.01 -7.04 -23.98
N ARG A 35 -5.25 -7.91 -23.01
CA ARG A 35 -5.95 -9.18 -23.22
C ARG A 35 -7.45 -9.11 -22.92
N GLN A 36 -7.91 -7.97 -22.40
CA GLN A 36 -9.33 -7.75 -22.12
C GLN A 36 -10.08 -7.50 -23.42
N THR A 37 -11.27 -8.08 -23.54
CA THR A 37 -12.17 -7.80 -24.66
C THR A 37 -13.00 -6.53 -24.39
N ASP A 38 -13.62 -5.97 -25.42
CA ASP A 38 -14.57 -4.85 -25.24
C ASP A 38 -15.70 -5.18 -24.27
N SER A 39 -16.10 -6.45 -24.22
CA SER A 39 -17.09 -6.96 -23.29
C SER A 39 -16.55 -6.92 -21.86
N ASP A 40 -15.32 -7.38 -21.67
CA ASP A 40 -14.66 -7.39 -20.36
C ASP A 40 -14.45 -5.98 -19.83
N VAL A 41 -14.10 -5.04 -20.70
CA VAL A 41 -13.97 -3.62 -20.33
C VAL A 41 -15.31 -3.03 -19.88
N LYS A 42 -16.40 -3.34 -20.59
CA LYS A 42 -17.75 -2.90 -20.20
C LYS A 42 -18.22 -3.53 -18.90
N GLU A 43 -17.81 -4.75 -18.63
CA GLU A 43 -18.13 -5.49 -17.40
C GLU A 43 -17.15 -5.18 -16.24
N GLY A 44 -16.25 -4.25 -16.40
CA GLY A 44 -15.34 -3.83 -15.34
C GLY A 44 -13.94 -4.42 -15.39
N GLY A 45 -13.53 -4.98 -16.54
CA GLY A 45 -12.16 -5.44 -16.75
C GLY A 45 -11.91 -6.89 -16.41
N LYS A 46 -12.65 -7.79 -17.01
CA LYS A 46 -12.38 -9.24 -16.96
C LYS A 46 -11.41 -9.64 -18.08
N PRO A 47 -10.73 -10.77 -17.95
CA PRO A 47 -10.62 -11.63 -16.78
C PRO A 47 -9.80 -11.01 -15.66
N GLY A 48 -10.01 -11.48 -14.42
CA GLY A 48 -9.21 -11.11 -13.28
C GLY A 48 -7.79 -11.68 -13.35
N ALA A 49 -6.88 -11.10 -12.61
CA ALA A 49 -5.49 -11.53 -12.54
C ALA A 49 -4.92 -11.41 -11.12
N VAL A 50 -3.88 -12.18 -10.86
CA VAL A 50 -3.08 -12.11 -9.64
C VAL A 50 -1.68 -11.68 -10.00
N ILE A 51 -1.19 -10.62 -9.34
CA ILE A 51 0.23 -10.23 -9.34
C ILE A 51 0.82 -10.67 -8.01
N TYR A 52 1.81 -11.52 -8.06
CA TYR A 52 2.48 -12.09 -6.89
C TYR A 52 3.86 -11.48 -6.72
N ILE A 53 4.13 -11.05 -5.50
CA ILE A 53 5.40 -10.48 -5.06
C ILE A 53 6.04 -11.49 -4.11
N PRO A 54 7.07 -12.24 -4.54
CA PRO A 54 7.81 -13.17 -3.67
C PRO A 54 8.48 -12.47 -2.48
N PRO A 55 8.97 -13.22 -1.47
CA PRO A 55 9.75 -12.62 -0.39
C PRO A 55 10.96 -11.86 -0.92
N GLY A 56 11.20 -10.68 -0.38
CA GLY A 56 12.33 -9.82 -0.76
C GLY A 56 12.02 -8.34 -0.57
N ASP A 57 13.04 -7.52 -0.75
CA ASP A 57 12.97 -6.08 -0.73
C ASP A 57 12.97 -5.53 -2.16
N TYR A 58 12.00 -4.70 -2.48
CA TYR A 58 11.76 -4.17 -3.82
C TYR A 58 11.70 -2.66 -3.78
N HIS A 59 12.55 -2.00 -4.55
CA HIS A 59 12.54 -0.54 -4.69
C HIS A 59 11.35 -0.08 -5.54
N LEU A 60 10.71 1.00 -5.15
CA LEU A 60 9.60 1.61 -5.90
C LEU A 60 9.92 3.07 -6.16
N HIS A 61 10.32 3.35 -7.38
CA HIS A 61 10.57 4.71 -7.90
C HIS A 61 9.44 5.21 -8.80
N THR A 62 8.66 4.29 -9.35
CA THR A 62 7.52 4.58 -10.22
C THR A 62 6.21 4.21 -9.52
N GLN A 63 5.29 5.16 -9.44
CA GLN A 63 3.94 4.91 -8.91
C GLN A 63 3.24 3.79 -9.69
N VAL A 64 2.64 2.85 -8.96
CA VAL A 64 1.78 1.84 -9.57
C VAL A 64 0.40 2.42 -9.81
N VAL A 65 -0.06 2.43 -11.06
CA VAL A 65 -1.39 2.91 -11.45
C VAL A 65 -2.31 1.75 -11.76
N ILE A 66 -3.38 1.62 -10.99
CA ILE A 66 -4.38 0.55 -11.16
C ILE A 66 -5.65 1.15 -11.75
N ASP A 67 -5.92 0.85 -13.01
CA ASP A 67 -7.08 1.30 -13.77
C ASP A 67 -7.96 0.16 -14.27
N ILE A 68 -7.77 -1.04 -13.73
CA ILE A 68 -8.51 -2.27 -14.07
C ILE A 68 -9.21 -2.85 -12.84
N SER A 69 -10.30 -3.57 -13.07
CA SER A 69 -11.00 -4.33 -12.04
C SER A 69 -10.49 -5.76 -11.89
N TYR A 70 -10.89 -6.45 -10.83
CA TYR A 70 -10.59 -7.87 -10.58
C TYR A 70 -9.08 -8.17 -10.54
N LEU A 71 -8.31 -7.25 -9.97
CA LEU A 71 -6.87 -7.40 -9.80
C LEU A 71 -6.55 -7.70 -8.33
N LYS A 72 -5.82 -8.77 -8.10
CA LYS A 72 -5.24 -9.06 -6.80
C LYS A 72 -3.74 -8.86 -6.84
N ILE A 73 -3.21 -8.04 -5.93
CA ILE A 73 -1.76 -7.91 -5.68
C ILE A 73 -1.49 -8.56 -4.33
N MET A 74 -0.65 -9.57 -4.32
CA MET A 74 -0.37 -10.33 -3.10
C MET A 74 1.12 -10.62 -2.92
N GLY A 75 1.54 -10.62 -1.67
CA GLY A 75 2.88 -11.01 -1.25
C GLY A 75 2.91 -12.28 -0.41
N SER A 76 4.03 -12.50 0.25
CA SER A 76 4.32 -13.66 1.11
C SER A 76 4.32 -13.34 2.60
N GLY A 77 3.66 -12.27 2.98
CA GLY A 77 3.61 -11.76 4.36
C GLY A 77 4.21 -10.36 4.47
N HIS A 78 3.77 -9.61 5.47
CA HIS A 78 4.24 -8.23 5.65
C HIS A 78 5.59 -8.12 6.39
N GLY A 79 6.10 -9.20 6.99
CA GLY A 79 7.41 -9.24 7.62
C GLY A 79 7.57 -8.42 8.91
N PHE A 80 6.48 -7.91 9.49
CA PHE A 80 6.56 -7.17 10.75
C PHE A 80 6.98 -8.05 11.90
N VAL A 81 7.82 -7.51 12.76
CA VAL A 81 8.26 -8.12 14.00
C VAL A 81 7.69 -7.34 15.17
N SER A 82 7.29 -8.04 16.21
CA SER A 82 6.85 -7.40 17.45
C SER A 82 7.93 -6.45 17.97
N SER A 83 7.52 -5.27 18.43
CA SER A 83 8.40 -4.30 19.09
C SER A 83 9.17 -4.87 20.29
N SER A 84 8.71 -5.99 20.85
CA SER A 84 9.40 -6.70 21.93
C SER A 84 10.80 -7.20 21.54
N ILE A 85 11.14 -7.29 20.27
CA ILE A 85 12.49 -7.68 19.83
C ILE A 85 13.54 -6.69 20.32
N ARG A 86 13.20 -5.43 20.57
CA ARG A 86 14.08 -4.41 21.15
C ARG A 86 14.70 -4.87 22.46
N TYR A 87 13.93 -5.57 23.28
CA TYR A 87 14.39 -6.04 24.59
C TYR A 87 15.44 -7.15 24.48
N ASN A 88 15.65 -7.70 23.30
CA ASN A 88 16.69 -8.70 23.04
C ASN A 88 18.00 -8.08 22.56
N LEU A 89 18.05 -6.75 22.37
CA LEU A 89 19.20 -6.02 21.88
C LEU A 89 19.67 -4.98 22.90
N PRO A 90 20.98 -4.64 22.91
CA PRO A 90 21.48 -3.51 23.65
C PRO A 90 20.78 -2.20 23.29
N GLN A 91 20.58 -1.30 24.24
CA GLN A 91 19.81 -0.07 24.06
C GLN A 91 20.45 0.88 23.03
N ASP A 92 21.76 0.85 22.87
CA ASP A 92 22.48 1.66 21.88
C ASP A 92 22.27 1.19 20.44
N GLU A 93 21.79 -0.04 20.25
CA GLU A 93 21.41 -0.56 18.94
C GLU A 93 19.96 -0.23 18.55
N TRP A 94 19.13 0.30 19.47
CA TRP A 94 17.72 0.56 19.20
C TRP A 94 17.45 1.63 18.13
N LYS A 95 18.38 2.57 17.96
CA LYS A 95 18.30 3.63 16.94
C LYS A 95 18.32 3.09 15.49
N ASP A 96 18.89 1.89 15.32
CA ASP A 96 19.06 1.25 14.00
C ASP A 96 17.98 0.17 13.76
N LEU A 97 17.02 0.04 14.68
CA LEU A 97 15.93 -0.92 14.54
C LEU A 97 14.82 -0.37 13.65
N HIS A 98 14.55 -1.11 12.60
CA HIS A 98 13.35 -0.93 11.79
C HIS A 98 12.20 -1.79 12.34
N GLU A 99 10.97 -1.32 12.19
CA GLU A 99 9.76 -2.10 12.56
C GLU A 99 9.53 -3.28 11.60
N VAL A 100 10.17 -3.30 10.45
CA VAL A 100 10.05 -4.33 9.44
C VAL A 100 11.32 -5.16 9.36
N TRP A 101 11.15 -6.47 9.41
CA TRP A 101 12.24 -7.43 9.37
C TRP A 101 12.30 -8.16 8.03
N PRO A 102 13.49 -8.52 7.50
CA PRO A 102 13.59 -9.31 6.29
C PRO A 102 12.89 -10.67 6.45
N GLY A 103 11.99 -11.00 5.56
CA GLY A 103 11.28 -12.28 5.60
C GLY A 103 9.93 -12.29 4.89
N GLY A 104 9.33 -11.11 4.71
CA GLY A 104 8.14 -10.93 3.90
C GLY A 104 8.43 -10.32 2.53
N SER A 105 7.38 -9.91 1.85
CA SER A 105 7.46 -9.13 0.62
C SER A 105 7.38 -7.65 0.99
N ARG A 106 8.45 -6.89 0.79
CA ARG A 106 8.53 -5.49 1.21
C ARG A 106 8.79 -4.57 0.02
N ILE A 107 7.96 -3.55 -0.11
CA ILE A 107 8.10 -2.49 -1.12
C ILE A 107 8.67 -1.24 -0.43
N LEU A 108 9.84 -0.83 -0.85
CA LEU A 108 10.55 0.35 -0.37
C LEU A 108 10.13 1.56 -1.21
N VAL A 109 9.36 2.47 -0.64
CA VAL A 109 8.82 3.62 -1.36
C VAL A 109 9.87 4.72 -1.44
N GLU A 110 10.45 4.88 -2.61
CA GLU A 110 11.46 5.89 -2.92
C GLU A 110 10.94 6.96 -3.89
N LEU A 111 9.62 7.12 -3.95
CA LEU A 111 9.01 8.23 -4.66
C LEU A 111 9.49 9.55 -4.06
N SER A 112 9.83 10.50 -4.92
CA SER A 112 10.26 11.84 -4.48
C SER A 112 9.08 12.57 -3.84
N GLY A 113 9.02 12.51 -2.50
CA GLY A 113 7.87 12.95 -1.72
C GLY A 113 7.88 14.42 -1.29
N ASN A 114 9.00 15.12 -1.40
CA ASN A 114 9.09 16.50 -0.93
C ASN A 114 8.16 17.40 -1.73
N ASN A 115 7.04 17.79 -1.13
CA ASN A 115 5.93 18.55 -1.69
C ASN A 115 5.05 17.82 -2.72
N ALA A 116 5.16 16.50 -2.86
CA ALA A 116 4.20 15.73 -3.63
C ALA A 116 2.81 15.81 -2.98
N SER A 117 1.76 15.88 -3.80
CA SER A 117 0.40 15.67 -3.30
C SER A 117 0.27 14.23 -2.79
N GLU A 118 -0.65 13.98 -1.87
CA GLU A 118 -0.94 12.63 -1.39
C GLU A 118 -1.10 11.61 -2.53
N LYS A 119 -1.71 12.02 -3.63
CA LYS A 119 -1.87 11.26 -4.85
C LYS A 119 -0.54 10.95 -5.51
N ASP A 120 0.31 11.94 -5.70
CA ASP A 120 1.58 11.80 -6.42
C ASP A 120 2.61 11.03 -5.58
N GLY A 121 2.48 11.08 -4.26
CA GLY A 121 3.29 10.32 -3.31
C GLY A 121 2.78 8.89 -3.06
N ALA A 122 1.71 8.45 -3.70
CA ALA A 122 1.15 7.12 -3.47
C ALA A 122 1.96 6.02 -4.16
N ALA A 123 2.30 4.97 -3.40
CA ALA A 123 2.91 3.78 -3.97
C ALA A 123 1.94 3.08 -4.94
N PHE A 124 0.67 2.95 -4.53
CA PHE A 124 -0.42 2.42 -5.35
C PHE A 124 -1.52 3.46 -5.50
N TYR A 125 -1.76 3.87 -6.73
CA TYR A 125 -2.80 4.82 -7.10
C TYR A 125 -3.90 4.11 -7.89
N VAL A 126 -5.13 4.13 -7.37
CA VAL A 126 -6.27 3.42 -7.94
C VAL A 126 -7.26 4.42 -8.48
N GLU A 127 -7.31 4.54 -9.79
CA GLU A 127 -8.26 5.40 -10.49
C GLU A 127 -8.48 4.93 -11.92
N ARG A 128 -9.69 5.11 -12.39
CA ARG A 128 -10.04 5.00 -13.80
C ARG A 128 -11.07 6.05 -14.14
N ASP A 129 -10.80 6.78 -15.22
CA ASP A 129 -11.75 7.74 -15.75
C ASP A 129 -12.97 7.03 -16.34
N GLY A 130 -14.15 7.54 -16.03
CA GLY A 130 -15.42 7.09 -16.61
C GLY A 130 -16.07 5.89 -15.93
N ASN A 131 -17.03 5.30 -16.61
CA ASN A 131 -17.77 4.10 -16.23
C ASN A 131 -17.35 2.90 -17.10
N PRO A 132 -17.37 1.67 -16.57
CA PRO A 132 -17.78 1.28 -15.22
C PRO A 132 -16.74 1.62 -14.15
N ARG A 133 -17.21 1.61 -12.89
CA ARG A 133 -16.37 1.76 -11.70
C ARG A 133 -15.32 0.63 -11.65
N ILE A 134 -14.19 0.88 -10.99
CA ILE A 134 -13.26 -0.19 -10.65
C ILE A 134 -13.87 -1.02 -9.52
N SER A 135 -13.79 -2.34 -9.63
CA SER A 135 -14.32 -3.28 -8.65
C SER A 135 -13.34 -4.38 -8.34
N SER A 136 -13.42 -4.90 -7.10
CA SER A 136 -12.70 -6.09 -6.67
C SER A 136 -11.17 -5.99 -6.89
N VAL A 137 -10.57 -4.89 -6.47
CA VAL A 137 -9.13 -4.79 -6.32
C VAL A 137 -8.76 -5.22 -4.91
N GLU A 138 -7.79 -6.11 -4.79
CA GLU A 138 -7.36 -6.68 -3.53
C GLU A 138 -5.85 -6.49 -3.33
N PHE A 139 -5.47 -6.06 -2.12
CA PHE A 139 -4.09 -5.99 -1.64
C PHE A 139 -3.94 -6.94 -0.46
N GLU A 140 -2.95 -7.84 -0.51
CA GLU A 140 -2.84 -8.90 0.47
C GLU A 140 -1.39 -9.29 0.78
N ASN A 141 -1.07 -9.36 2.06
CA ASN A 141 0.14 -10.03 2.58
C ASN A 141 1.48 -9.47 2.07
N PHE A 142 1.66 -8.16 2.03
CA PHE A 142 2.98 -7.54 1.82
C PHE A 142 3.12 -6.23 2.61
N CYS A 143 4.31 -5.70 2.69
CA CYS A 143 4.62 -4.45 3.37
C CYS A 143 4.85 -3.32 2.37
N ILE A 144 4.33 -2.14 2.69
CA ILE A 144 4.66 -0.87 2.07
C ILE A 144 5.42 -0.04 3.09
N ASP A 145 6.69 0.23 2.81
CA ASP A 145 7.63 0.87 3.71
C ASP A 145 8.04 2.24 3.14
N GLY A 146 7.70 3.30 3.84
CA GLY A 146 8.09 4.67 3.49
C GLY A 146 9.55 5.00 3.86
N LEU A 147 10.29 4.04 4.40
CA LEU A 147 11.69 4.05 4.82
C LEU A 147 11.91 4.79 6.14
N HIS A 148 11.63 6.06 6.21
CA HIS A 148 11.74 6.88 7.41
C HIS A 148 11.14 8.26 7.15
N PHE A 149 10.89 8.97 8.21
CA PHE A 149 10.63 10.41 8.17
C PHE A 149 11.94 11.16 8.24
N GLU A 150 12.04 12.28 7.54
CA GLU A 150 13.19 13.14 7.68
C GLU A 150 13.28 13.65 9.12
N ASP A 151 14.25 13.15 9.86
CA ASP A 151 14.53 13.58 11.24
C ASP A 151 15.58 14.67 11.19
N ASP A 152 15.16 15.91 11.16
CA ASP A 152 16.07 17.06 11.31
C ASP A 152 16.46 17.32 12.78
N GLY A 153 16.07 16.40 13.68
CA GLY A 153 16.32 16.49 15.12
C GLY A 153 15.41 17.48 15.85
N THR A 154 14.68 18.33 15.14
CA THR A 154 13.75 19.30 15.72
C THR A 154 12.33 18.73 15.83
N GLN A 155 12.01 17.78 15.00
CA GLN A 155 10.65 17.22 14.85
C GLN A 155 10.28 16.20 15.93
N LYS A 156 11.24 15.62 16.62
CA LYS A 156 10.97 14.61 17.67
C LYS A 156 10.03 15.08 18.78
N ASN A 157 9.92 16.38 18.97
CA ASN A 157 9.07 16.99 20.01
C ASN A 157 7.85 17.73 19.46
N ASP A 158 7.70 17.80 18.14
CA ASP A 158 6.55 18.40 17.50
C ASP A 158 5.62 17.32 16.92
N PRO A 159 4.55 16.96 17.65
CA PRO A 159 3.63 15.93 17.19
C PRO A 159 2.89 16.30 15.90
N GLU A 160 2.90 17.55 15.47
CA GLU A 160 2.25 17.96 14.22
C GLU A 160 3.13 17.76 12.99
N ASN A 161 4.45 17.68 13.16
CA ASN A 161 5.41 17.58 12.05
C ASN A 161 6.17 16.25 12.01
N THR A 162 5.95 15.35 12.94
CA THR A 162 6.77 14.15 13.13
C THR A 162 6.60 13.10 12.05
N TYR A 163 5.49 13.11 11.31
CA TYR A 163 5.15 12.07 10.35
C TYR A 163 4.84 12.63 8.95
N ILE A 164 5.69 13.53 8.49
CA ILE A 164 5.54 14.16 7.18
C ILE A 164 6.70 13.71 6.28
N ASN A 165 6.38 13.01 5.20
CA ASN A 165 7.34 12.62 4.16
C ASN A 165 6.74 12.60 2.74
N GLY A 166 5.51 13.06 2.58
CA GLY A 166 4.80 13.08 1.31
C GLY A 166 4.45 11.71 0.72
N LYS A 167 4.61 10.62 1.49
CA LYS A 167 4.40 9.26 0.99
C LYS A 167 3.06 8.71 1.45
N THR A 168 2.34 8.11 0.50
CA THR A 168 1.07 7.42 0.72
C THR A 168 1.20 5.96 0.29
N GLY A 169 0.74 5.02 1.10
CA GLY A 169 0.78 3.61 0.74
C GLY A 169 -0.20 3.29 -0.40
N ILE A 170 -1.49 3.42 -0.14
CA ILE A 170 -2.55 3.16 -1.13
C ILE A 170 -3.46 4.38 -1.19
N TYR A 171 -3.66 4.92 -2.38
CA TYR A 171 -4.56 6.02 -2.65
C TYR A 171 -5.66 5.60 -3.64
N ILE A 172 -6.90 5.59 -3.18
CA ILE A 172 -8.07 5.26 -3.98
C ILE A 172 -8.82 6.56 -4.28
N ALA A 173 -8.73 7.02 -5.55
CA ALA A 173 -9.07 8.39 -5.92
C ALA A 173 -10.55 8.62 -6.24
N SER A 174 -11.28 7.60 -6.65
CA SER A 174 -12.65 7.77 -7.13
C SER A 174 -13.57 6.64 -6.69
N ALA A 175 -14.86 6.79 -6.94
CA ALA A 175 -15.89 5.82 -6.58
C ALA A 175 -15.53 4.39 -6.98
N GLN A 176 -15.21 3.57 -6.03
CA GLN A 176 -14.75 2.19 -6.18
C GLN A 176 -15.69 1.24 -5.44
N ASP A 177 -15.56 -0.04 -5.70
CA ASP A 177 -16.45 -1.06 -5.18
C ASP A 177 -15.70 -2.34 -4.83
N SER A 178 -16.08 -2.97 -3.72
CA SER A 178 -15.58 -4.27 -3.27
C SER A 178 -14.05 -4.36 -3.12
N PHE A 179 -13.43 -3.34 -2.55
CA PHE A 179 -12.00 -3.35 -2.24
C PHE A 179 -11.68 -4.19 -1.02
N ARG A 180 -10.54 -4.87 -1.09
CA ARG A 180 -9.98 -5.59 0.07
C ARG A 180 -8.55 -5.18 0.32
N ILE A 181 -8.24 -4.93 1.60
CA ILE A 181 -6.89 -4.67 2.09
C ILE A 181 -6.72 -5.52 3.34
N THR A 182 -5.95 -6.60 3.25
CA THR A 182 -5.83 -7.57 4.33
C THR A 182 -4.43 -8.14 4.49
N GLY A 183 -3.99 -8.37 5.73
CA GLY A 183 -2.67 -8.91 6.02
C GLY A 183 -1.51 -8.02 5.56
N MET A 184 -1.78 -6.75 5.32
CA MET A 184 -0.79 -5.78 4.88
C MET A 184 0.01 -5.21 6.04
N GLY A 185 1.25 -4.80 5.74
CA GLY A 185 2.05 -3.95 6.60
C GLY A 185 2.19 -2.55 6.00
N PHE A 186 2.02 -1.53 6.83
CA PHE A 186 2.30 -0.14 6.47
C PHE A 186 3.21 0.47 7.52
N VAL A 187 4.32 1.05 7.09
CA VAL A 187 5.28 1.65 8.02
C VAL A 187 5.93 2.89 7.41
N TYR A 188 6.20 3.88 8.24
CA TYR A 188 6.88 5.13 7.87
C TYR A 188 6.23 5.88 6.69
N LEU A 189 4.91 5.88 6.64
CA LEU A 189 4.13 6.61 5.64
C LEU A 189 3.41 7.79 6.30
N GLU A 190 3.36 8.92 5.62
CA GLU A 190 2.50 10.02 6.05
C GLU A 190 1.03 9.60 6.04
N HIS A 191 0.63 8.87 4.99
CA HIS A 191 -0.69 8.27 4.86
C HIS A 191 -0.57 6.78 4.53
N GLY A 192 -1.08 5.90 5.39
CA GLY A 192 -1.13 4.47 5.10
C GLY A 192 -2.08 4.15 3.96
N VAL A 193 -3.36 4.47 4.14
CA VAL A 193 -4.43 4.26 3.15
C VAL A 193 -5.35 5.47 3.10
N VAL A 194 -5.56 6.03 1.91
CA VAL A 194 -6.51 7.12 1.65
C VAL A 194 -7.56 6.65 0.66
N ILE A 195 -8.83 6.81 1.02
CA ILE A 195 -9.96 6.30 0.22
C ILE A 195 -11.00 7.39 0.02
N TYR A 196 -11.32 7.68 -1.24
CA TYR A 196 -12.42 8.56 -1.62
C TYR A 196 -13.58 7.74 -2.21
N HIS A 197 -14.78 7.93 -1.68
CA HIS A 197 -16.03 7.45 -2.27
C HIS A 197 -16.04 5.95 -2.64
N ALA A 198 -15.77 5.08 -1.67
CA ALA A 198 -15.75 3.65 -1.90
C ALA A 198 -16.87 2.92 -1.14
N ASP A 199 -17.48 1.94 -1.80
CA ASP A 199 -18.50 1.05 -1.23
C ASP A 199 -17.96 -0.36 -1.01
N ALA A 200 -18.59 -1.09 -0.10
CA ALA A 200 -18.30 -2.49 0.17
C ALA A 200 -16.83 -2.79 0.45
N LEU A 201 -16.17 -1.91 1.21
CA LEU A 201 -14.79 -2.08 1.65
C LEU A 201 -14.67 -3.21 2.68
N SER A 202 -13.59 -3.97 2.59
CA SER A 202 -13.18 -4.90 3.64
C SER A 202 -11.70 -4.67 3.96
N ILE A 203 -11.42 -3.99 5.07
CA ILE A 203 -10.07 -3.64 5.52
C ILE A 203 -9.86 -4.27 6.89
N HIS A 204 -9.04 -5.32 6.96
CA HIS A 204 -8.87 -6.06 8.20
C HIS A 204 -7.53 -6.78 8.30
N ASP A 205 -7.15 -7.12 9.53
CA ASP A 205 -5.93 -7.88 9.84
C ASP A 205 -4.64 -7.22 9.32
N ASN A 206 -4.62 -5.89 9.24
CA ASN A 206 -3.45 -5.15 8.82
C ASN A 206 -2.62 -4.71 10.02
N PHE A 207 -1.32 -4.60 9.84
CA PHE A 207 -0.38 -4.04 10.80
C PHE A 207 0.09 -2.67 10.29
N ILE A 208 -0.23 -1.62 11.01
CA ILE A 208 0.10 -0.24 10.64
C ILE A 208 0.90 0.38 11.77
N ALA A 209 2.17 0.68 11.51
CA ALA A 209 3.06 1.23 12.51
C ALA A 209 3.78 2.48 12.00
N GLU A 210 4.03 3.42 12.90
CA GLU A 210 4.79 4.64 12.61
C GLU A 210 4.27 5.37 11.34
N CYS A 211 2.95 5.45 11.18
CA CYS A 211 2.32 6.23 10.10
C CYS A 211 1.66 7.48 10.67
N GLY A 212 1.69 8.57 9.92
CA GLY A 212 1.03 9.82 10.31
C GLY A 212 -0.48 9.65 10.39
N ASN A 213 -1.09 9.13 9.33
CA ASN A 213 -2.48 8.75 9.26
C ASN A 213 -2.59 7.29 8.79
N CYS A 214 -3.27 6.45 9.56
CA CYS A 214 -3.33 5.03 9.27
C CYS A 214 -4.29 4.69 8.13
N ILE A 215 -5.58 4.97 8.33
CA ILE A 215 -6.65 4.72 7.35
C ILE A 215 -7.55 5.93 7.33
N GLU A 216 -7.72 6.55 6.17
CA GLU A 216 -8.54 7.73 5.98
C GLU A 216 -9.68 7.43 5.01
N LEU A 217 -10.90 7.53 5.49
CA LEU A 217 -12.09 7.49 4.66
C LEU A 217 -12.54 8.93 4.39
N ARG A 218 -12.55 9.31 3.13
CA ARG A 218 -12.91 10.65 2.69
C ARG A 218 -14.09 10.58 1.71
N GLY A 219 -15.05 11.47 1.90
CA GLY A 219 -16.27 11.48 1.12
C GLY A 219 -17.32 10.49 1.66
N TRP A 220 -18.08 9.89 0.77
CA TRP A 220 -19.16 8.95 1.13
C TRP A 220 -18.77 7.51 0.82
N GLY A 221 -19.34 6.56 1.55
CA GLY A 221 -19.19 5.13 1.34
C GLY A 221 -20.31 4.38 2.05
N GLN A 222 -20.59 3.16 1.60
CA GLN A 222 -21.63 2.27 2.15
C GLN A 222 -21.11 0.84 2.33
N ALA A 223 -21.77 0.11 3.20
CA ALA A 223 -21.56 -1.34 3.38
C ALA A 223 -20.09 -1.73 3.64
N SER A 224 -19.34 -0.86 4.31
CA SER A 224 -17.91 -1.06 4.54
C SER A 224 -17.63 -1.65 5.92
N LYS A 225 -16.57 -2.46 6.02
CA LYS A 225 -16.10 -3.07 7.25
C LYS A 225 -14.60 -2.78 7.43
N ILE A 226 -14.25 -2.15 8.55
CA ILE A 226 -12.86 -1.91 8.96
C ILE A 226 -12.70 -2.46 10.38
N THR A 227 -12.01 -3.58 10.52
CA THR A 227 -11.90 -4.30 11.79
C THR A 227 -10.55 -4.97 11.94
N ASP A 228 -10.20 -5.30 13.17
CA ASP A 228 -9.08 -6.18 13.50
C ASP A 228 -7.71 -5.67 12.96
N ASN A 229 -7.57 -4.35 12.80
CA ASN A 229 -6.31 -3.74 12.40
C ASN A 229 -5.50 -3.37 13.64
N LEU A 230 -4.24 -3.77 13.68
CA LEU A 230 -3.29 -3.34 14.68
C LEU A 230 -2.65 -2.03 14.25
N GLN A 231 -2.78 -1.00 15.08
CA GLN A 231 -2.23 0.32 14.81
C GLN A 231 -1.35 0.73 15.98
N GLY A 232 -0.10 1.06 15.71
CA GLY A 232 0.88 1.45 16.71
C GLY A 232 1.71 2.64 16.29
N ILE A 233 1.86 3.61 17.18
CA ILE A 233 2.81 4.71 17.06
C ILE A 233 3.80 4.56 18.21
N MET A 234 5.08 4.39 17.91
CA MET A 234 6.13 4.26 18.92
C MET A 234 6.80 5.61 19.13
N GLY A 235 6.67 6.13 20.33
CA GLY A 235 7.47 7.24 20.81
C GLY A 235 6.76 8.56 21.10
N ILE A 236 5.46 8.68 20.89
CA ILE A 236 4.73 9.90 21.23
C ILE A 236 3.58 9.58 22.18
N GLN A 237 3.60 10.22 23.34
CA GLN A 237 2.49 10.16 24.33
C GLN A 237 1.26 10.96 23.90
N SER A 238 1.03 11.16 22.63
CA SER A 238 -0.17 11.83 22.15
C SER A 238 -1.01 10.89 21.31
N TRP A 239 -2.18 10.57 21.83
CA TRP A 239 -3.26 9.93 21.11
C TRP A 239 -3.67 10.80 19.92
N ARG A 240 -3.01 10.63 18.77
CA ARG A 240 -3.56 11.18 17.53
C ARG A 240 -4.74 10.32 17.13
N LYS A 241 -5.84 11.00 16.88
CA LYS A 241 -7.12 10.42 16.53
C LYS A 241 -6.96 9.44 15.39
N VAL A 242 -7.34 8.19 15.62
CA VAL A 242 -7.83 7.34 14.54
C VAL A 242 -9.07 8.06 14.02
N LEU A 243 -8.92 8.86 13.00
CA LEU A 243 -10.05 9.55 12.40
C LEU A 243 -10.75 8.58 11.46
N VAL A 244 -11.56 7.71 12.03
CA VAL A 244 -12.63 7.07 11.27
C VAL A 244 -13.72 8.12 11.16
N VAL A 245 -13.71 8.87 10.07
CA VAL A 245 -14.81 9.79 9.75
C VAL A 245 -15.87 8.98 9.03
N PHE A 246 -16.98 8.74 9.70
CA PHE A 246 -18.20 8.17 9.12
C PHE A 246 -18.97 9.25 8.35
#